data_7decae1fd236145c415da41673c613bc
#
_entry.id   7decae1fd236145c415da41673c613bc
#
_cell.length_a   1.000
_cell.length_b   1.000
_cell.length_c   1.000
_cell.angle_alpha   90.00
_cell.angle_beta   90.00
_cell.angle_gamma   90.00
#
_symmetry.space_group_name_H-M   'P 1'
#
loop_
_entity.id
_entity.type
_entity.pdbx_description
1 polymer ?
#
loop_
_entity_poly.entity_id
_entity_poly.type
_entity_poly.pdbx_seq_one_letter_code
_entity_poly.pdbx_strand_id
1 'polypeptide(L)'
;PVAFDLSVPGYSWMDHIASRGFNVFTMSVRGFGRSSRPAGMAKDPIGKRPLVRGKTAMRDIEAVVNFICKRNGIGQVKLLGRSWSTTTTAAFAAANPARVNRLVLYAPYYAYDHPERAARFQDPQKPGRWNPNNGSWIWTTEKDLHARWWGHISGSAHHRWRDMKLVRAYWKEYLATDPDGARRKPPAVQTPNGSLAD
;
A
#
# COMPACT_ATOMS: atom_id res chain seq x y z
N PRO A 1 3.00 -5.53 -3.67
CA PRO A 1 2.98 -6.77 -4.50
C PRO A 1 2.41 -7.96 -3.74
N VAL A 2 2.93 -8.32 -2.56
CA VAL A 2 2.55 -9.53 -1.81
C VAL A 2 1.03 -9.75 -1.72
N ALA A 3 0.25 -8.69 -1.52
CA ALA A 3 -1.22 -8.80 -1.43
C ALA A 3 -1.90 -9.24 -2.75
N PHE A 4 -1.20 -9.14 -3.89
CA PHE A 4 -1.73 -9.52 -5.20
C PHE A 4 -1.01 -10.72 -5.79
N ASP A 5 0.13 -11.09 -5.23
CA ASP A 5 1.00 -12.15 -5.74
C ASP A 5 1.55 -12.97 -4.56
N LEU A 6 0.65 -13.67 -3.90
CA LEU A 6 1.00 -14.57 -2.80
C LEU A 6 1.45 -15.91 -3.38
N SER A 7 2.63 -16.38 -3.01
CA SER A 7 3.23 -17.64 -3.49
C SER A 7 2.56 -18.89 -2.87
N VAL A 8 1.24 -18.88 -2.84
CA VAL A 8 0.42 -20.02 -2.41
C VAL A 8 -0.44 -20.45 -3.60
N PRO A 9 -0.37 -21.71 -4.04
CA PRO A 9 -1.14 -22.17 -5.20
C PRO A 9 -2.62 -21.80 -5.11
N GLY A 10 -3.14 -21.16 -6.15
CA GLY A 10 -4.53 -20.71 -6.24
C GLY A 10 -4.84 -19.38 -5.56
N TYR A 11 -3.86 -18.70 -4.95
CA TYR A 11 -4.07 -17.44 -4.22
C TYR A 11 -3.30 -16.23 -4.80
N SER A 12 -2.69 -16.36 -5.96
CA SER A 12 -2.16 -15.21 -6.70
C SER A 12 -3.25 -14.59 -7.58
N TRP A 13 -3.59 -13.34 -7.32
CA TRP A 13 -4.46 -12.56 -8.21
C TRP A 13 -3.78 -12.31 -9.55
N MET A 14 -2.47 -12.17 -9.57
CA MET A 14 -1.71 -11.98 -10.81
C MET A 14 -1.85 -13.21 -11.70
N ASP A 15 -1.64 -14.41 -11.17
CA ASP A 15 -1.80 -15.65 -11.93
C ASP A 15 -3.23 -15.82 -12.44
N HIS A 16 -4.21 -15.54 -11.57
CA HIS A 16 -5.62 -15.63 -11.93
C HIS A 16 -5.99 -14.67 -13.08
N ILE A 17 -5.49 -13.45 -13.07
CA ILE A 17 -5.75 -12.47 -14.14
C ILE A 17 -4.94 -12.82 -15.39
N ALA A 18 -3.69 -13.28 -15.22
CA ALA A 18 -2.83 -13.69 -16.33
C ALA A 18 -3.41 -14.89 -17.09
N SER A 19 -4.00 -15.87 -16.38
CA SER A 19 -4.67 -17.03 -17.00
C SER A 19 -5.87 -16.65 -17.88
N ARG A 20 -6.34 -15.40 -17.81
CA ARG A 20 -7.39 -14.83 -18.67
C ARG A 20 -6.84 -13.98 -19.82
N GLY A 21 -5.56 -14.13 -20.13
CA GLY A 21 -4.93 -13.48 -21.27
C GLY A 21 -4.47 -12.04 -21.03
N PHE A 22 -4.37 -11.60 -19.78
CA PHE A 22 -3.82 -10.28 -19.45
C PHE A 22 -2.33 -10.34 -19.17
N ASN A 23 -1.61 -9.33 -19.64
CA ASN A 23 -0.23 -9.06 -19.23
C ASN A 23 -0.28 -8.30 -17.89
N VAL A 24 0.05 -8.95 -16.77
CA VAL A 24 -0.15 -8.42 -15.42
C VAL A 24 1.15 -7.92 -14.83
N PHE A 25 1.10 -6.71 -14.29
CA PHE A 25 2.22 -6.08 -13.59
C PHE A 25 1.77 -5.65 -12.20
N THR A 26 2.64 -5.81 -11.23
CA THR A 26 2.44 -5.23 -9.90
C THR A 26 3.61 -4.34 -9.55
N MET A 27 3.34 -3.28 -8.79
CA MET A 27 4.37 -2.34 -8.34
C MET A 27 4.32 -2.13 -6.83
N SER A 28 5.45 -1.80 -6.27
CA SER A 28 5.53 -1.15 -4.95
C SER A 28 5.89 0.32 -5.15
N VAL A 29 5.15 1.21 -4.53
CA VAL A 29 5.56 2.61 -4.39
C VAL A 29 6.86 2.65 -3.58
N ARG A 30 7.70 3.67 -3.81
CA ARG A 30 8.97 3.85 -3.07
C ARG A 30 8.78 3.72 -1.56
N GLY A 31 9.71 3.10 -0.89
CA GLY A 31 9.66 2.81 0.53
C GLY A 31 8.84 1.58 0.91
N PHE A 32 8.07 1.02 -0.02
CA PHE A 32 7.27 -0.20 0.21
C PHE A 32 7.88 -1.39 -0.52
N GLY A 33 7.73 -2.57 0.08
CA GLY A 33 8.15 -3.82 -0.54
C GLY A 33 9.64 -3.79 -0.91
N ARG A 34 9.94 -4.15 -2.16
CA ARG A 34 11.32 -4.19 -2.70
C ARG A 34 11.72 -2.91 -3.45
N SER A 35 10.88 -1.87 -3.43
CA SER A 35 11.22 -0.59 -4.06
C SER A 35 12.27 0.17 -3.26
N SER A 36 12.96 1.10 -3.92
CA SER A 36 13.98 1.95 -3.29
C SER A 36 13.44 2.65 -2.04
N ARG A 37 14.25 2.68 -1.00
CA ARG A 37 13.90 3.33 0.27
C ARG A 37 14.31 4.80 0.24
N PRO A 38 13.37 5.74 0.46
CA PRO A 38 13.72 7.14 0.67
C PRO A 38 14.74 7.32 1.79
N ALA A 39 15.71 8.19 1.63
CA ALA A 39 16.76 8.44 2.63
C ALA A 39 16.19 8.84 4.02
N GLY A 40 14.99 9.42 4.05
CA GLY A 40 14.30 9.73 5.31
C GLY A 40 13.92 8.50 6.14
N MET A 41 13.87 7.30 5.56
CA MET A 41 13.58 6.07 6.29
C MET A 41 14.74 5.63 7.20
N ALA A 42 15.96 6.12 6.97
CA ALA A 42 17.11 5.89 7.84
C ALA A 42 17.20 6.90 9.00
N LYS A 43 16.29 7.87 9.07
CA LYS A 43 16.28 8.93 10.09
C LYS A 43 15.15 8.71 11.07
N ASP A 44 15.24 9.35 12.26
CA ASP A 44 14.13 9.37 13.22
C ASP A 44 12.84 9.85 12.53
N PRO A 45 11.75 9.09 12.62
CA PRO A 45 10.48 9.45 12.02
C PRO A 45 9.75 10.57 12.73
N ILE A 46 9.95 10.73 14.05
CA ILE A 46 9.16 11.66 14.89
C ILE A 46 9.43 13.12 14.51
N GLY A 47 8.40 13.92 14.56
CA GLY A 47 8.48 15.33 14.15
C GLY A 47 8.51 15.56 12.64
N LYS A 48 8.43 14.50 11.83
CA LYS A 48 8.55 14.59 10.37
C LYS A 48 7.20 14.33 9.68
N ARG A 49 7.05 14.93 8.50
CA ARG A 49 5.89 14.67 7.63
C ARG A 49 6.00 13.30 6.97
N PRO A 50 4.87 12.72 6.50
CA PRO A 50 4.88 11.48 5.72
C PRO A 50 5.86 11.54 4.56
N LEU A 51 6.64 10.47 4.39
CA LEU A 51 7.67 10.40 3.31
C LEU A 51 7.07 10.17 1.94
N VAL A 52 5.95 9.47 1.88
CA VAL A 52 5.29 9.14 0.61
C VAL A 52 3.91 9.77 0.61
N ARG A 53 3.80 10.88 -0.10
CA ARG A 53 2.55 11.63 -0.26
C ARG A 53 1.90 11.27 -1.60
N GLY A 54 0.66 11.67 -1.79
CA GLY A 54 -0.12 11.35 -2.98
C GLY A 54 0.61 11.68 -4.28
N LYS A 55 1.13 12.89 -4.41
CA LYS A 55 1.92 13.31 -5.60
C LYS A 55 3.17 12.48 -5.84
N THR A 56 3.84 12.03 -4.76
CA THR A 56 5.02 11.16 -4.88
C THR A 56 4.63 9.79 -5.43
N ALA A 57 3.54 9.21 -4.90
CA ALA A 57 3.03 7.93 -5.38
C ALA A 57 2.54 8.01 -6.85
N MET A 58 1.92 9.14 -7.24
CA MET A 58 1.51 9.36 -8.64
C MET A 58 2.69 9.36 -9.61
N ARG A 59 3.83 9.96 -9.24
CA ARG A 59 5.05 9.90 -10.07
C ARG A 59 5.59 8.48 -10.22
N ASP A 60 5.50 7.67 -9.15
CA ASP A 60 5.90 6.26 -9.22
C ASP A 60 4.96 5.47 -10.14
N ILE A 61 3.64 5.73 -10.08
CA ILE A 61 2.64 5.16 -10.99
C ILE A 61 2.94 5.57 -12.43
N GLU A 62 3.21 6.84 -12.67
CA GLU A 62 3.54 7.36 -14.01
C GLU A 62 4.77 6.67 -14.60
N ALA A 63 5.84 6.53 -13.81
CA ALA A 63 7.06 5.86 -14.26
C ALA A 63 6.79 4.41 -14.67
N VAL A 64 5.98 3.67 -13.87
CA VAL A 64 5.62 2.29 -14.18
C VAL A 64 4.68 2.20 -15.37
N VAL A 65 3.70 3.08 -15.51
CA VAL A 65 2.81 3.14 -16.68
C VAL A 65 3.62 3.41 -17.96
N ASN A 66 4.58 4.36 -17.91
CA ASN A 66 5.47 4.63 -19.04
C ASN A 66 6.32 3.42 -19.41
N PHE A 67 6.88 2.72 -18.42
CA PHE A 67 7.63 1.49 -18.63
C PHE A 67 6.77 0.40 -19.30
N ILE A 68 5.56 0.15 -18.79
CA ILE A 68 4.65 -0.87 -19.32
C ILE A 68 4.25 -0.52 -20.75
N CYS A 69 3.85 0.71 -21.01
CA CYS A 69 3.46 1.15 -22.34
C CYS A 69 4.60 0.99 -23.35
N LYS A 70 5.80 1.43 -23.00
CA LYS A 70 6.99 1.28 -23.85
C LYS A 70 7.33 -0.20 -24.09
N ARG A 71 7.33 -1.01 -23.05
CA ARG A 71 7.67 -2.44 -23.13
C ARG A 71 6.72 -3.23 -24.02
N ASN A 72 5.44 -2.89 -24.00
CA ASN A 72 4.39 -3.66 -24.70
C ASN A 72 3.90 -2.98 -26.00
N GLY A 73 4.43 -1.82 -26.37
CA GLY A 73 3.98 -1.09 -27.57
C GLY A 73 2.54 -0.60 -27.49
N ILE A 74 2.06 -0.26 -26.28
CA ILE A 74 0.68 0.17 -26.04
C ILE A 74 0.61 1.60 -25.52
N GLY A 75 -0.51 2.30 -25.78
CA GLY A 75 -0.72 3.67 -25.30
C GLY A 75 -1.40 3.76 -23.94
N GLN A 76 -2.14 2.74 -23.55
CA GLN A 76 -3.01 2.75 -22.37
C GLN A 76 -2.87 1.47 -21.55
N VAL A 77 -3.09 1.58 -20.24
CA VAL A 77 -3.15 0.46 -19.29
C VAL A 77 -4.54 0.33 -18.67
N LYS A 78 -4.82 -0.86 -18.13
CA LYS A 78 -5.87 -1.06 -17.13
C LYS A 78 -5.21 -0.91 -15.76
N LEU A 79 -5.76 -0.08 -14.89
CA LEU A 79 -5.15 0.26 -13.60
C LEU A 79 -6.02 -0.25 -12.45
N LEU A 80 -5.41 -0.91 -11.48
CA LEU A 80 -6.09 -1.36 -10.26
C LEU A 80 -5.41 -0.77 -9.04
N GLY A 81 -6.20 -0.08 -8.20
CA GLY A 81 -5.78 0.40 -6.89
C GLY A 81 -6.53 -0.31 -5.77
N ARG A 82 -5.85 -0.58 -4.65
CA ARG A 82 -6.45 -1.16 -3.44
C ARG A 82 -6.22 -0.27 -2.23
N SER A 83 -7.26 -0.05 -1.41
CA SER A 83 -7.17 0.74 -0.18
C SER A 83 -6.56 2.13 -0.46
N TRP A 84 -5.52 2.56 0.22
CA TRP A 84 -4.88 3.86 0.00
C TRP A 84 -4.47 4.11 -1.46
N SER A 85 -4.03 3.07 -2.19
CA SER A 85 -3.67 3.26 -3.59
C SER A 85 -4.87 3.55 -4.50
N THR A 86 -6.11 3.38 -4.04
CA THR A 86 -7.28 3.79 -4.83
C THR A 86 -7.31 5.30 -5.06
N THR A 87 -6.89 6.10 -4.08
CA THR A 87 -6.85 7.55 -4.22
C THR A 87 -5.76 7.99 -5.19
N THR A 88 -4.57 7.39 -5.11
CA THR A 88 -3.45 7.73 -5.97
C THR A 88 -3.64 7.26 -7.41
N THR A 89 -4.22 6.06 -7.63
CA THR A 89 -4.56 5.57 -8.97
C THR A 89 -5.72 6.35 -9.58
N ALA A 90 -6.73 6.73 -8.80
CA ALA A 90 -7.83 7.57 -9.28
C ALA A 90 -7.34 8.96 -9.68
N ALA A 91 -6.50 9.58 -8.83
CA ALA A 91 -5.91 10.88 -9.14
C ALA A 91 -5.02 10.83 -10.39
N PHE A 92 -4.22 9.75 -10.54
CA PHE A 92 -3.42 9.54 -11.75
C PHE A 92 -4.31 9.40 -12.99
N ALA A 93 -5.35 8.56 -12.92
CA ALA A 93 -6.27 8.34 -14.04
C ALA A 93 -7.01 9.63 -14.45
N ALA A 94 -7.45 10.43 -13.47
CA ALA A 94 -8.09 11.72 -13.72
C ALA A 94 -7.14 12.73 -14.40
N ALA A 95 -5.88 12.77 -13.99
CA ALA A 95 -4.87 13.64 -14.58
C ALA A 95 -4.35 13.13 -15.94
N ASN A 96 -4.51 11.84 -16.24
CA ASN A 96 -3.98 11.19 -17.43
C ASN A 96 -5.01 10.29 -18.13
N PRO A 97 -6.19 10.80 -18.53
CA PRO A 97 -7.28 9.97 -19.06
C PRO A 97 -6.89 9.24 -20.36
N ALA A 98 -6.00 9.82 -21.16
CA ALA A 98 -5.48 9.18 -22.37
C ALA A 98 -4.55 7.99 -22.11
N ARG A 99 -4.12 7.74 -20.86
CA ARG A 99 -3.19 6.68 -20.48
C ARG A 99 -3.87 5.52 -19.76
N VAL A 100 -5.13 5.68 -19.35
CA VAL A 100 -5.86 4.68 -18.55
C VAL A 100 -7.16 4.28 -19.26
N ASN A 101 -7.18 3.05 -19.76
CA ASN A 101 -8.35 2.50 -20.46
C ASN A 101 -9.46 2.07 -19.50
N ARG A 102 -9.10 1.50 -18.34
CA ARG A 102 -10.03 1.06 -17.29
C ARG A 102 -9.38 1.30 -15.93
N LEU A 103 -10.21 1.70 -14.96
CA LEU A 103 -9.81 1.87 -13.56
C LEU A 103 -10.65 0.96 -12.67
N VAL A 104 -9.98 0.17 -11.83
CA VAL A 104 -10.62 -0.66 -10.79
C VAL A 104 -10.19 -0.14 -9.42
N LEU A 105 -11.15 0.17 -8.57
CA LEU A 105 -10.94 0.63 -7.20
C LEU A 105 -11.44 -0.45 -6.24
N TYR A 106 -10.51 -1.20 -5.64
CA TYR A 106 -10.81 -2.26 -4.68
C TYR A 106 -10.69 -1.77 -3.24
N ALA A 107 -11.74 -1.94 -2.45
CA ALA A 107 -11.84 -1.40 -1.10
C ALA A 107 -11.46 0.10 -1.08
N PRO A 108 -12.19 0.96 -1.82
CA PRO A 108 -11.78 2.32 -2.07
C PRO A 108 -11.71 3.14 -0.79
N TYR A 109 -10.67 3.95 -0.73
CA TYR A 109 -10.55 5.00 0.24
C TYR A 109 -11.38 6.18 -0.26
N TYR A 110 -12.44 6.51 0.46
CA TYR A 110 -13.35 7.56 0.06
C TYR A 110 -13.11 8.82 0.88
N ALA A 111 -13.07 9.95 0.22
CA ALA A 111 -12.99 11.25 0.89
C ALA A 111 -14.38 11.61 1.42
N TYR A 112 -14.60 11.42 2.70
CA TYR A 112 -15.78 11.89 3.43
C TYR A 112 -15.33 12.46 4.77
N ASP A 113 -16.15 13.35 5.30
CA ASP A 113 -15.88 13.92 6.60
C ASP A 113 -16.06 12.84 7.68
N HIS A 114 -14.96 12.48 8.33
CA HIS A 114 -14.93 11.51 9.41
C HIS A 114 -14.05 12.07 10.54
N PRO A 115 -14.64 12.85 11.44
CA PRO A 115 -13.90 13.56 12.48
C PRO A 115 -13.00 12.66 13.33
N GLU A 116 -13.52 11.50 13.77
CA GLU A 116 -12.74 10.54 14.58
C GLU A 116 -11.53 9.98 13.83
N ARG A 117 -11.66 9.80 12.52
CA ARG A 117 -10.55 9.30 11.70
C ARG A 117 -9.55 10.41 11.42
N ALA A 118 -10.04 11.61 11.14
CA ALA A 118 -9.21 12.79 10.97
C ALA A 118 -8.38 13.06 12.24
N ALA A 119 -8.99 12.94 13.42
CA ALA A 119 -8.33 13.13 14.70
C ALA A 119 -7.11 12.22 14.91
N ARG A 120 -7.07 11.01 14.33
CA ARG A 120 -5.92 10.11 14.42
C ARG A 120 -4.69 10.60 13.66
N PHE A 121 -4.89 11.40 12.64
CA PHE A 121 -3.83 11.84 11.73
C PHE A 121 -3.52 13.33 11.87
N GLN A 122 -4.43 14.09 12.44
CA GLN A 122 -4.26 15.53 12.63
C GLN A 122 -3.54 15.84 13.93
N ASP A 123 -2.75 16.90 13.88
CA ASP A 123 -2.17 17.51 15.08
C ASP A 123 -3.30 18.08 15.94
N PRO A 124 -3.46 17.62 17.21
CA PRO A 124 -4.53 18.09 18.08
C PRO A 124 -4.45 19.58 18.39
N GLN A 125 -3.26 20.18 18.27
CA GLN A 125 -3.04 21.60 18.49
C GLN A 125 -3.15 22.43 17.21
N LYS A 126 -3.11 21.77 16.03
CA LYS A 126 -3.13 22.41 14.73
C LYS A 126 -4.00 21.62 13.75
N PRO A 127 -5.35 21.72 13.87
CA PRO A 127 -6.27 21.02 12.98
C PRO A 127 -5.92 21.20 11.50
N GLY A 128 -6.11 20.16 10.72
CA GLY A 128 -5.73 20.15 9.30
C GLY A 128 -4.25 19.89 9.03
N ARG A 129 -3.39 19.84 10.05
CA ARG A 129 -1.97 19.48 9.89
C ARG A 129 -1.70 18.06 10.35
N TRP A 130 -0.71 17.44 9.75
CA TRP A 130 -0.22 16.11 10.15
C TRP A 130 0.26 16.13 11.62
N ASN A 131 -0.19 15.14 12.40
CA ASN A 131 0.31 14.94 13.75
C ASN A 131 1.76 14.45 13.71
N PRO A 132 2.72 15.24 14.20
CA PRO A 132 4.14 14.89 14.12
C PRO A 132 4.48 13.60 14.88
N ASN A 133 3.69 13.24 15.89
CA ASN A 133 3.88 12.00 16.67
C ASN A 133 3.59 10.74 15.86
N ASN A 134 2.83 10.82 14.77
CA ASN A 134 2.64 9.70 13.85
C ASN A 134 3.90 9.38 13.05
N GLY A 135 4.84 10.33 12.96
CA GLY A 135 6.10 10.13 12.26
C GLY A 135 6.02 10.04 10.75
N SER A 136 7.17 10.04 10.11
CA SER A 136 7.29 9.97 8.65
C SER A 136 7.23 8.54 8.09
N TRP A 137 7.51 7.56 8.92
CA TRP A 137 7.45 6.12 8.64
C TRP A 137 7.18 5.35 9.93
N ILE A 138 6.77 4.10 9.81
CA ILE A 138 6.43 3.22 10.93
C ILE A 138 7.02 1.83 10.76
N TRP A 139 7.19 1.13 11.87
CA TRP A 139 7.33 -0.33 11.92
C TRP A 139 5.97 -0.99 12.01
N THR A 140 5.78 -2.06 11.28
CA THR A 140 4.58 -2.91 11.35
C THR A 140 5.02 -4.31 11.74
N THR A 141 4.62 -4.76 12.92
CA THR A 141 4.82 -6.14 13.39
C THR A 141 3.70 -7.06 12.89
N GLU A 142 3.87 -8.36 13.05
CA GLU A 142 2.80 -9.33 12.77
C GLU A 142 1.55 -9.04 13.60
N LYS A 143 1.72 -8.68 14.87
CA LYS A 143 0.61 -8.28 15.76
C LYS A 143 -0.17 -7.08 15.22
N ASP A 144 0.53 -6.07 14.72
CA ASP A 144 -0.11 -4.87 14.14
C ASP A 144 -0.87 -5.20 12.87
N LEU A 145 -0.32 -6.11 12.04
CA LEU A 145 -1.00 -6.61 10.84
C LEU A 145 -2.30 -7.34 11.21
N HIS A 146 -2.24 -8.21 12.20
CA HIS A 146 -3.40 -8.95 12.71
C HIS A 146 -4.47 -8.01 13.28
N ALA A 147 -4.08 -7.05 14.11
CA ALA A 147 -5.00 -6.06 14.67
C ALA A 147 -5.71 -5.26 13.56
N ARG A 148 -5.00 -4.91 12.51
CA ARG A 148 -5.57 -4.20 11.35
C ARG A 148 -6.56 -5.04 10.56
N TRP A 149 -6.29 -6.32 10.38
CA TRP A 149 -7.10 -7.17 9.50
C TRP A 149 -8.38 -7.68 10.14
N TRP A 150 -8.33 -8.03 11.42
CA TRP A 150 -9.48 -8.62 12.09
C TRP A 150 -9.74 -8.14 13.51
N GLY A 151 -9.01 -7.12 13.98
CA GLY A 151 -9.24 -6.57 15.32
C GLY A 151 -10.64 -5.96 15.52
N HIS A 152 -11.35 -5.69 14.41
CA HIS A 152 -12.74 -5.22 14.41
C HIS A 152 -13.77 -6.35 14.30
N ILE A 153 -13.33 -7.61 14.19
CA ILE A 153 -14.19 -8.79 14.10
C ILE A 153 -14.18 -9.49 15.45
N SER A 154 -15.34 -9.96 15.92
CA SER A 154 -15.42 -10.78 17.14
C SER A 154 -14.46 -11.97 17.07
N GLY A 155 -13.72 -12.22 18.16
CA GLY A 155 -12.74 -13.32 18.25
C GLY A 155 -13.33 -14.69 17.95
N SER A 156 -14.57 -14.94 18.33
CA SER A 156 -15.30 -16.17 18.05
C SER A 156 -15.58 -16.39 16.55
N ALA A 157 -15.60 -15.32 15.75
CA ALA A 157 -15.86 -15.40 14.31
C ALA A 157 -14.59 -15.41 13.45
N HIS A 158 -13.41 -15.24 14.03
CA HIS A 158 -12.15 -15.13 13.26
C HIS A 158 -11.92 -16.30 12.30
N HIS A 159 -12.25 -17.54 12.71
CA HIS A 159 -12.08 -18.74 11.88
C HIS A 159 -12.88 -18.72 10.58
N ARG A 160 -13.97 -17.95 10.51
CA ARG A 160 -14.82 -17.80 9.32
C ARG A 160 -14.21 -16.86 8.26
N TRP A 161 -13.33 -15.97 8.68
CA TRP A 161 -12.86 -14.85 7.83
C TRP A 161 -11.38 -14.94 7.52
N ARG A 162 -10.67 -15.90 8.07
CA ARG A 162 -9.23 -16.06 7.85
C ARG A 162 -8.81 -17.51 7.76
N ASP A 163 -7.89 -17.79 6.87
CA ASP A 163 -7.08 -18.99 6.85
C ASP A 163 -5.69 -18.65 7.39
N MET A 164 -5.31 -19.25 8.50
CA MET A 164 -4.03 -18.99 9.16
C MET A 164 -2.82 -19.45 8.33
N LYS A 165 -3.01 -20.41 7.40
CA LYS A 165 -1.96 -20.80 6.45
C LYS A 165 -1.63 -19.64 5.53
N LEU A 166 -2.66 -18.98 4.99
CA LEU A 166 -2.51 -17.82 4.11
C LEU A 166 -1.94 -16.60 4.87
N VAL A 167 -2.41 -16.37 6.09
CA VAL A 167 -1.92 -15.29 6.95
C VAL A 167 -0.42 -15.43 7.20
N ARG A 168 0.03 -16.64 7.57
CA ARG A 168 1.46 -16.92 7.81
C ARG A 168 2.30 -16.80 6.54
N ALA A 169 1.78 -17.30 5.41
CA ALA A 169 2.45 -17.15 4.12
C ALA A 169 2.60 -15.67 3.74
N TYR A 170 1.52 -14.89 3.89
CA TYR A 170 1.56 -13.45 3.65
C TYR A 170 2.58 -12.75 4.54
N TRP A 171 2.57 -13.01 5.86
CA TRP A 171 3.53 -12.40 6.77
C TRP A 171 4.97 -12.74 6.41
N LYS A 172 5.25 -14.02 6.13
CA LYS A 172 6.57 -14.48 5.70
C LYS A 172 7.06 -13.73 4.46
N GLU A 173 6.22 -13.62 3.43
CA GLU A 173 6.58 -12.93 2.21
C GLU A 173 6.70 -11.42 2.40
N TYR A 174 5.81 -10.83 3.21
CA TYR A 174 5.86 -9.42 3.52
C TYR A 174 7.15 -9.07 4.27
N LEU A 175 7.51 -9.87 5.27
CA LEU A 175 8.74 -9.69 6.03
C LEU A 175 10.00 -9.87 5.15
N ALA A 176 9.97 -10.79 4.19
CA ALA A 176 11.06 -10.99 3.24
C ALA A 176 11.32 -9.78 2.31
N THR A 177 10.40 -8.81 2.28
CA THR A 177 10.63 -7.55 1.55
C THR A 177 11.50 -6.56 2.33
N ASP A 178 11.77 -6.82 3.60
CA ASP A 178 12.57 -5.97 4.49
C ASP A 178 13.57 -6.80 5.32
N PRO A 179 14.74 -7.15 4.76
CA PRO A 179 15.73 -7.96 5.47
C PRO A 179 16.23 -7.36 6.79
N ASP A 180 16.29 -6.04 6.89
CA ASP A 180 16.69 -5.35 8.13
C ASP A 180 15.59 -5.47 9.18
N GLY A 181 14.34 -5.25 8.78
CA GLY A 181 13.19 -5.42 9.63
C GLY A 181 13.02 -6.87 10.11
N ALA A 182 13.37 -7.85 9.27
CA ALA A 182 13.30 -9.27 9.63
C ALA A 182 14.27 -9.64 10.77
N ARG A 183 15.39 -8.91 10.92
CA ARG A 183 16.38 -9.12 12.00
C ARG A 183 16.02 -8.46 13.32
N ARG A 184 14.97 -7.64 13.35
CA ARG A 184 14.49 -6.98 14.57
C ARG A 184 13.87 -7.97 15.55
N LYS A 185 13.76 -7.55 16.79
CA LYS A 185 13.06 -8.28 17.86
C LYS A 185 12.02 -7.34 18.50
N PRO A 186 10.72 -7.54 18.29
CA PRO A 186 10.12 -8.50 17.33
C PRO A 186 10.40 -8.09 15.87
N PRO A 187 10.34 -9.06 14.93
CA PRO A 187 10.46 -8.78 13.50
C PRO A 187 9.36 -7.82 13.05
N ALA A 188 9.72 -6.88 12.17
CA ALA A 188 8.79 -5.86 11.69
C ALA A 188 9.18 -5.38 10.28
N VAL A 189 8.21 -4.90 9.52
CA VAL A 189 8.45 -4.28 8.21
C VAL A 189 8.37 -2.77 8.35
N GLN A 190 9.39 -2.07 7.88
CA GLN A 190 9.40 -0.62 7.82
C GLN A 190 8.64 -0.12 6.61
N THR A 191 7.70 0.79 6.82
CA THR A 191 6.94 1.41 5.73
C THR A 191 6.81 2.91 5.93
N PRO A 192 6.86 3.72 4.86
CA PRO A 192 6.56 5.14 4.98
C PRO A 192 5.12 5.32 5.44
N ASN A 193 4.88 6.35 6.24
CA ASN A 193 3.54 6.87 6.37
C ASN A 193 3.15 7.57 5.06
N GLY A 194 1.96 7.25 4.56
CA GLY A 194 1.35 7.89 3.42
C GLY A 194 0.42 9.01 3.89
N SER A 195 0.29 10.04 3.08
CA SER A 195 -0.70 11.09 3.29
C SER A 195 -1.54 11.25 2.04
N LEU A 196 -2.82 11.56 2.21
CA LEU A 196 -3.72 11.96 1.13
C LEU A 196 -3.61 13.46 0.85
N ALA A 197 -3.24 14.23 1.89
CA ALA A 197 -2.99 15.66 1.77
C ALA A 197 -1.56 15.91 1.28
N ASP A 198 -1.44 16.80 0.34
CA ASP A 198 -0.19 17.34 -0.15
C ASP A 198 0.17 18.66 0.53
#